data_c5373b16673ce5b1b8616a4ec97045ae
#
_entry.id   c5373b16673ce5b1b8616a4ec97045ae
#
_cell.length_a   1.000
_cell.length_b   1.000
_cell.length_c   1.000
_cell.angle_alpha   90.00
_cell.angle_beta   90.00
_cell.angle_gamma   90.00
#
_symmetry.space_group_name_H-M   'P 1'
#
loop_
_entity.id
_entity.type
_entity.pdbx_description
1 polymer ?
#
loop_
_entity_poly.entity_id
_entity_poly.type
_entity_poly.pdbx_seq_one_letter_code
_entity_poly.pdbx_strand_id
1 'polypeptide(L)'
;MDTGEEPPLEGLNVFDASQGVAGPSCAFLLAQYGANVIKVEPPRGDWVRQAGKKYGDLAAGYVNFNRGKRALCINFKTKGGLAIGKRLVSQSDIVIESFRPGVMGRFGLDYETVKKTNPKVIYCSISGFGTKGPNRDKPVTDVVAQSFTGWMTLNKGNDGIPHKVGMTAMDVITGLYAYQAVATALYRRAVKGSGKLIEMNMMQAAAAFMGQKIIEHVKQEGKITVLGAPTGTFPTNDGSINLSAREPDKFHALCQLIEKPELEHDPRFNEWDKRIANVDELTAIISEATITKSNAYWTKELDKLDIINSPTATFDDFLYHPQTKAADYINWVNHESLGNIPMATIPGHSPFADGILAHAPHLGEHSEQILSEYGYSLKEIEDFLKTGSVVQYGET
;
A
#
# COMPACT_ATOMS: atom_id res chain seq x y z
N MET A 1 6.33 -5.61 23.75
CA MET A 1 7.53 -6.17 24.40
C MET A 1 8.70 -5.83 23.50
N ASP A 2 9.63 -5.05 23.98
CA ASP A 2 10.92 -4.85 23.32
C ASP A 2 11.66 -6.18 23.41
N THR A 3 11.84 -6.87 22.29
CA THR A 3 12.48 -8.19 22.27
C THR A 3 13.99 -8.10 22.43
N GLY A 4 14.56 -6.88 22.48
CA GLY A 4 16.01 -6.66 22.53
C GLY A 4 16.75 -7.12 21.26
N GLU A 5 16.00 -7.46 20.20
CA GLU A 5 16.58 -7.82 18.91
C GLU A 5 16.82 -6.56 18.08
N GLU A 6 17.99 -6.48 17.45
CA GLU A 6 18.30 -5.41 16.50
C GLU A 6 17.32 -5.45 15.31
N PRO A 7 16.88 -4.28 14.78
CA PRO A 7 16.02 -4.25 13.62
C PRO A 7 16.66 -4.97 12.43
N PRO A 8 15.92 -5.80 11.67
CA PRO A 8 16.51 -6.70 10.66
C PRO A 8 17.21 -5.99 9.49
N LEU A 9 16.94 -4.71 9.26
CA LEU A 9 17.55 -3.90 8.20
C LEU A 9 18.46 -2.78 8.77
N GLU A 10 18.82 -2.85 10.05
CA GLU A 10 19.75 -1.90 10.65
C GLU A 10 21.08 -1.85 9.87
N GLY A 11 21.66 -0.65 9.77
CA GLY A 11 22.90 -0.41 9.02
C GLY A 11 22.73 -0.32 7.48
N LEU A 12 21.55 -0.58 6.92
CA LEU A 12 21.32 -0.36 5.49
C LEU A 12 20.93 1.10 5.21
N ASN A 13 21.56 1.69 4.20
CA ASN A 13 21.28 3.04 3.70
C ASN A 13 20.43 2.99 2.45
N VAL A 14 19.30 3.71 2.47
CA VAL A 14 18.33 3.77 1.36
C VAL A 14 18.22 5.19 0.83
N PHE A 15 18.49 5.38 -0.45
CA PHE A 15 18.20 6.60 -1.19
C PHE A 15 16.81 6.50 -1.81
N ASP A 16 15.84 7.21 -1.26
CA ASP A 16 14.45 7.22 -1.72
C ASP A 16 14.15 8.52 -2.47
N ALA A 17 14.33 8.53 -3.78
CA ALA A 17 13.94 9.63 -4.66
C ALA A 17 12.53 9.45 -5.26
N SER A 18 11.79 8.46 -4.81
CA SER A 18 10.42 8.22 -5.29
C SER A 18 9.43 9.27 -4.78
N GLN A 19 8.31 9.43 -5.47
CA GLN A 19 7.25 10.36 -5.10
C GLN A 19 5.89 9.66 -5.15
N GLY A 20 4.91 10.23 -4.43
CA GLY A 20 3.56 9.72 -4.38
C GLY A 20 3.38 8.61 -3.35
N VAL A 21 2.96 7.43 -3.81
CA VAL A 21 2.59 6.33 -2.92
C VAL A 21 3.39 5.06 -3.17
N ALA A 22 3.49 4.56 -4.39
CA ALA A 22 4.08 3.24 -4.68
C ALA A 22 5.53 3.09 -4.19
N GLY A 23 6.41 3.99 -4.62
CA GLY A 23 7.82 4.01 -4.16
C GLY A 23 7.95 4.33 -2.67
N PRO A 24 7.31 5.42 -2.19
CA PRO A 24 7.32 5.75 -0.77
C PRO A 24 6.81 4.62 0.13
N SER A 25 5.82 3.81 -0.29
CA SER A 25 5.35 2.63 0.46
C SER A 25 6.43 1.57 0.61
N CYS A 26 7.19 1.28 -0.45
CA CYS A 26 8.33 0.36 -0.38
C CYS A 26 9.39 0.89 0.59
N ALA A 27 9.79 2.15 0.44
CA ALA A 27 10.79 2.80 1.28
C ALA A 27 10.33 2.91 2.75
N PHE A 28 9.04 3.17 2.96
CA PHE A 28 8.42 3.18 4.29
C PHE A 28 8.60 1.83 5.00
N LEU A 29 8.32 0.72 4.34
CA LEU A 29 8.51 -0.60 4.94
C LEU A 29 9.98 -0.83 5.30
N LEU A 30 10.93 -0.44 4.44
CA LEU A 30 12.35 -0.54 4.77
C LEU A 30 12.71 0.28 6.02
N ALA A 31 12.17 1.49 6.18
CA ALA A 31 12.36 2.31 7.37
C ALA A 31 11.78 1.66 8.63
N GLN A 32 10.57 1.08 8.53
CA GLN A 32 9.93 0.41 9.67
C GLN A 32 10.70 -0.85 10.12
N TYR A 33 11.45 -1.48 9.22
CA TYR A 33 12.34 -2.60 9.54
C TYR A 33 13.77 -2.17 9.90
N GLY A 34 14.00 -0.86 10.13
CA GLY A 34 15.25 -0.33 10.70
C GLY A 34 16.27 0.21 9.70
N ALA A 35 15.98 0.23 8.39
CA ALA A 35 16.88 0.87 7.44
C ALA A 35 16.92 2.40 7.62
N ASN A 36 18.10 3.01 7.43
CA ASN A 36 18.27 4.45 7.35
C ASN A 36 17.78 4.95 5.97
N VAL A 37 16.53 5.42 5.91
CA VAL A 37 15.91 5.87 4.66
C VAL A 37 15.99 7.38 4.55
N ILE A 38 16.70 7.86 3.53
CA ILE A 38 16.77 9.27 3.16
C ILE A 38 15.76 9.53 2.04
N LYS A 39 14.68 10.21 2.38
CA LYS A 39 13.67 10.70 1.44
C LYS A 39 14.22 11.95 0.75
N VAL A 40 14.51 11.84 -0.54
CA VAL A 40 15.06 12.92 -1.36
C VAL A 40 13.96 13.59 -2.15
N GLU A 41 13.73 14.86 -1.89
CA GLU A 41 12.65 15.64 -2.49
C GLU A 41 13.21 16.85 -3.27
N PRO A 42 12.54 17.29 -4.35
CA PRO A 42 12.85 18.58 -4.99
C PRO A 42 12.39 19.74 -4.08
N PRO A 43 12.82 20.99 -4.33
CA PRO A 43 12.39 22.15 -3.53
C PRO A 43 10.88 22.38 -3.44
N ARG A 44 10.11 21.89 -4.39
CA ARG A 44 8.63 21.92 -4.32
C ARG A 44 8.02 20.84 -3.43
N GLY A 45 8.83 19.91 -2.92
CA GLY A 45 8.40 18.73 -2.17
C GLY A 45 7.80 17.62 -3.04
N ASP A 46 7.48 16.51 -2.39
CA ASP A 46 6.66 15.45 -2.96
C ASP A 46 5.20 15.96 -3.10
N TRP A 47 4.58 15.71 -4.25
CA TRP A 47 3.21 16.18 -4.51
C TRP A 47 2.18 15.63 -3.50
N VAL A 48 2.45 14.49 -2.86
CA VAL A 48 1.55 13.91 -1.86
C VAL A 48 1.46 14.75 -0.58
N ARG A 49 2.44 15.66 -0.32
CA ARG A 49 2.33 16.67 0.76
C ARG A 49 1.13 17.59 0.58
N GLN A 50 0.67 17.76 -0.67
CA GLN A 50 -0.46 18.61 -1.05
C GLN A 50 -1.74 17.84 -1.34
N ALA A 51 -1.72 16.49 -1.21
CA ALA A 51 -2.86 15.65 -1.54
C ALA A 51 -3.86 15.56 -0.39
N GLY A 52 -5.08 16.07 -0.61
CA GLY A 52 -6.14 16.08 0.39
C GLY A 52 -6.04 17.22 1.40
N LYS A 53 -6.60 17.01 2.61
CA LYS A 53 -6.54 18.01 3.69
C LYS A 53 -5.13 18.08 4.27
N LYS A 54 -4.62 19.29 4.41
CA LYS A 54 -3.33 19.56 5.05
C LYS A 54 -3.48 19.88 6.53
N TYR A 55 -2.45 19.49 7.29
CA TYR A 55 -2.25 19.79 8.69
C TYR A 55 -0.82 20.39 8.80
N GLY A 56 -0.74 21.72 8.80
CA GLY A 56 0.54 22.39 8.56
C GLY A 56 1.03 22.17 7.11
N ASP A 57 2.23 21.71 6.94
CA ASP A 57 2.84 21.33 5.65
C ASP A 57 2.72 19.83 5.31
N LEU A 58 1.99 19.07 6.14
CA LEU A 58 1.80 17.63 5.99
C LEU A 58 0.36 17.28 5.62
N ALA A 59 0.19 16.22 4.84
CA ALA A 59 -1.08 15.57 4.58
C ALA A 59 -1.05 14.12 5.11
N ALA A 60 -2.21 13.56 5.47
CA ALA A 60 -2.30 12.21 6.04
C ALA A 60 -1.63 11.13 5.16
N GLY A 61 -1.75 11.25 3.83
CA GLY A 61 -1.08 10.34 2.90
C GLY A 61 0.44 10.44 2.98
N TYR A 62 0.99 11.65 3.11
CA TYR A 62 2.44 11.83 3.27
C TYR A 62 2.92 11.20 4.59
N VAL A 63 2.23 11.47 5.69
CA VAL A 63 2.56 10.92 7.01
C VAL A 63 2.54 9.38 6.97
N ASN A 64 1.49 8.79 6.40
CA ASN A 64 1.39 7.34 6.34
C ASN A 64 2.53 6.66 5.59
N PHE A 65 3.00 7.22 4.48
CA PHE A 65 4.00 6.58 3.61
C PHE A 65 5.43 7.09 3.81
N ASN A 66 5.65 8.07 4.71
CA ASN A 66 6.99 8.62 4.93
C ASN A 66 7.42 8.67 6.39
N ARG A 67 6.60 8.19 7.33
CA ARG A 67 7.03 8.07 8.72
C ARG A 67 8.24 7.16 8.87
N GLY A 68 9.12 7.48 9.79
CA GLY A 68 10.38 6.78 10.02
C GLY A 68 11.50 7.09 9.04
N LYS A 69 11.28 7.99 8.08
CA LYS A 69 12.30 8.45 7.14
C LYS A 69 12.96 9.75 7.60
N ARG A 70 14.10 10.07 7.03
CA ARG A 70 14.80 11.36 7.15
C ARG A 70 14.68 12.12 5.84
N ALA A 71 14.36 13.41 5.85
CA ALA A 71 14.13 14.19 4.64
C ALA A 71 15.35 15.06 4.26
N LEU A 72 15.71 14.98 2.99
CA LEU A 72 16.72 15.81 2.34
C LEU A 72 16.11 16.49 1.12
N CYS A 73 16.13 17.81 1.07
CA CYS A 73 15.62 18.56 -0.07
C CYS A 73 16.76 18.98 -1.01
N ILE A 74 16.78 18.41 -2.22
CA ILE A 74 17.83 18.64 -3.23
C ILE A 74 17.25 19.20 -4.53
N ASN A 75 17.88 20.22 -5.05
CA ASN A 75 17.61 20.74 -6.38
C ASN A 75 18.54 20.10 -7.43
N PHE A 76 18.09 19.04 -8.08
CA PHE A 76 18.86 18.39 -9.16
C PHE A 76 19.07 19.23 -10.43
N LYS A 77 18.51 20.44 -10.50
CA LYS A 77 18.80 21.38 -11.59
C LYS A 77 20.09 22.15 -11.38
N THR A 78 20.68 22.11 -10.18
CA THR A 78 21.95 22.74 -9.85
C THR A 78 23.11 21.74 -9.90
N LYS A 79 24.33 22.25 -10.15
CA LYS A 79 25.54 21.40 -10.11
C LYS A 79 25.78 20.82 -8.72
N GLY A 80 25.55 21.63 -7.67
CA GLY A 80 25.69 21.20 -6.27
C GLY A 80 24.71 20.05 -5.94
N GLY A 81 23.43 20.22 -6.27
CA GLY A 81 22.42 19.17 -6.03
C GLY A 81 22.73 17.86 -6.76
N LEU A 82 23.21 17.92 -8.02
CA LEU A 82 23.66 16.72 -8.73
C LEU A 82 24.88 16.06 -8.09
N ALA A 83 25.84 16.83 -7.60
CA ALA A 83 27.03 16.30 -6.91
C ALA A 83 26.63 15.58 -5.62
N ILE A 84 25.73 16.18 -4.83
CA ILE A 84 25.16 15.58 -3.62
C ILE A 84 24.46 14.27 -3.95
N GLY A 85 23.54 14.28 -4.92
CA GLY A 85 22.81 13.07 -5.32
C GLY A 85 23.74 11.92 -5.72
N LYS A 86 24.78 12.20 -6.52
CA LYS A 86 25.80 11.21 -6.93
C LYS A 86 26.57 10.65 -5.74
N ARG A 87 26.93 11.49 -4.78
CA ARG A 87 27.63 11.03 -3.56
C ARG A 87 26.75 10.13 -2.71
N LEU A 88 25.47 10.50 -2.51
CA LEU A 88 24.54 9.68 -1.73
C LEU A 88 24.31 8.30 -2.37
N VAL A 89 23.99 8.25 -3.67
CA VAL A 89 23.71 6.97 -4.33
C VAL A 89 24.94 6.04 -4.39
N SER A 90 26.16 6.61 -4.43
CA SER A 90 27.39 5.80 -4.39
C SER A 90 27.62 5.10 -3.06
N GLN A 91 27.01 5.59 -1.99
CA GLN A 91 27.12 5.06 -0.62
C GLN A 91 25.83 4.36 -0.14
N SER A 92 24.81 4.29 -0.99
CA SER A 92 23.53 3.68 -0.64
C SER A 92 23.50 2.18 -0.96
N ASP A 93 22.94 1.39 -0.07
CA ASP A 93 22.67 -0.04 -0.29
C ASP A 93 21.52 -0.26 -1.27
N ILE A 94 20.53 0.61 -1.17
CA ILE A 94 19.29 0.53 -1.95
C ILE A 94 19.00 1.92 -2.51
N VAL A 95 18.61 1.96 -3.78
CA VAL A 95 18.09 3.16 -4.46
C VAL A 95 16.67 2.85 -4.90
N ILE A 96 15.72 3.73 -4.54
CA ILE A 96 14.33 3.66 -4.98
C ILE A 96 13.99 4.94 -5.73
N GLU A 97 13.44 4.81 -6.93
CA GLU A 97 12.94 5.94 -7.71
C GLU A 97 11.62 5.61 -8.41
N SER A 98 10.82 6.63 -8.70
CA SER A 98 9.53 6.47 -9.41
C SER A 98 9.34 7.52 -10.52
N PHE A 99 10.42 7.90 -11.18
CA PHE A 99 10.37 8.82 -12.30
C PHE A 99 9.97 8.11 -13.61
N ARG A 100 9.62 8.90 -14.60
CA ARG A 100 9.44 8.38 -15.96
C ARG A 100 10.75 7.81 -16.47
N PRO A 101 10.71 6.76 -17.31
CA PRO A 101 11.91 6.16 -17.91
C PRO A 101 12.86 7.22 -18.49
N GLY A 102 14.15 7.10 -18.18
CA GLY A 102 15.21 7.99 -18.66
C GLY A 102 15.43 9.28 -17.86
N VAL A 103 14.58 9.62 -16.89
CA VAL A 103 14.78 10.83 -16.07
C VAL A 103 16.03 10.71 -15.22
N MET A 104 16.22 9.61 -14.50
CA MET A 104 17.41 9.39 -13.67
C MET A 104 18.70 9.35 -14.49
N GLY A 105 18.64 8.87 -15.74
CA GLY A 105 19.79 8.90 -16.66
C GLY A 105 20.24 10.33 -17.01
N ARG A 106 19.32 11.28 -17.14
CA ARG A 106 19.67 12.70 -17.36
C ARG A 106 20.40 13.34 -16.17
N PHE A 107 20.20 12.79 -14.98
CA PHE A 107 20.92 13.22 -13.78
C PHE A 107 22.21 12.44 -13.54
N GLY A 108 22.46 11.37 -14.32
CA GLY A 108 23.58 10.45 -14.11
C GLY A 108 23.41 9.63 -12.83
N LEU A 109 22.17 9.32 -12.47
CA LEU A 109 21.74 8.58 -11.27
C LEU A 109 21.02 7.28 -11.64
N ASP A 110 21.02 6.86 -12.92
CA ASP A 110 20.46 5.59 -13.36
C ASP A 110 21.33 4.39 -12.94
N TYR A 111 20.73 3.20 -12.97
CA TYR A 111 21.40 1.98 -12.54
C TYR A 111 22.73 1.73 -13.25
N GLU A 112 22.81 1.92 -14.59
CA GLU A 112 24.01 1.66 -15.36
C GLU A 112 25.17 2.59 -14.99
N THR A 113 24.84 3.80 -14.54
CA THR A 113 25.83 4.77 -14.04
C THR A 113 26.20 4.45 -12.59
N VAL A 114 25.23 4.22 -11.73
CA VAL A 114 25.45 3.98 -10.29
C VAL A 114 26.24 2.70 -10.04
N LYS A 115 25.95 1.62 -10.76
CA LYS A 115 26.65 0.33 -10.57
C LYS A 115 28.15 0.38 -10.86
N LYS A 116 28.64 1.38 -11.61
CA LYS A 116 30.09 1.56 -11.88
C LYS A 116 30.86 1.95 -10.61
N THR A 117 30.22 2.71 -9.73
CA THR A 117 30.80 3.16 -8.46
C THR A 117 30.30 2.33 -7.28
N ASN A 118 29.12 1.72 -7.41
CA ASN A 118 28.47 0.90 -6.38
C ASN A 118 27.93 -0.40 -7.01
N PRO A 119 28.76 -1.41 -7.26
CA PRO A 119 28.35 -2.66 -7.94
C PRO A 119 27.43 -3.55 -7.09
N LYS A 120 27.31 -3.26 -5.80
CA LYS A 120 26.43 -4.00 -4.87
C LYS A 120 25.07 -3.35 -4.69
N VAL A 121 24.78 -2.23 -5.34
CA VAL A 121 23.52 -1.50 -5.19
C VAL A 121 22.32 -2.35 -5.61
N ILE A 122 21.27 -2.33 -4.81
CA ILE A 122 19.94 -2.79 -5.21
C ILE A 122 19.17 -1.57 -5.69
N TYR A 123 18.88 -1.52 -6.98
CA TYR A 123 18.25 -0.39 -7.62
C TYR A 123 16.82 -0.74 -8.01
N CYS A 124 15.83 -0.15 -7.36
CA CYS A 124 14.41 -0.36 -7.62
C CYS A 124 13.83 0.84 -8.38
N SER A 125 13.56 0.63 -9.67
CA SER A 125 12.92 1.62 -10.54
C SER A 125 11.44 1.26 -10.69
N ILE A 126 10.54 2.15 -10.26
CA ILE A 126 9.09 1.93 -10.27
C ILE A 126 8.46 2.84 -11.31
N SER A 127 7.69 2.27 -12.22
CA SER A 127 7.02 3.00 -13.29
C SER A 127 5.55 2.61 -13.44
N GLY A 128 4.77 3.38 -14.18
CA GLY A 128 3.37 3.04 -14.44
C GLY A 128 3.23 1.84 -15.37
N PHE A 129 3.66 2.02 -16.63
CA PHE A 129 3.52 1.00 -17.67
C PHE A 129 4.79 0.16 -17.93
N GLY A 130 5.87 0.39 -17.19
CA GLY A 130 7.15 -0.26 -17.45
C GLY A 130 7.99 0.48 -18.49
N THR A 131 9.13 -0.14 -18.87
CA THR A 131 10.12 0.44 -19.78
C THR A 131 9.87 0.08 -21.26
N LYS A 132 8.89 -0.79 -21.55
CA LYS A 132 8.57 -1.32 -22.89
C LYS A 132 7.11 -1.04 -23.27
N GLY A 133 6.84 -1.08 -24.56
CA GLY A 133 5.50 -0.97 -25.10
C GLY A 133 5.06 0.47 -25.43
N PRO A 134 3.87 0.63 -26.07
CA PRO A 134 3.42 1.91 -26.62
C PRO A 134 3.07 2.95 -25.55
N ASN A 135 2.82 2.51 -24.31
CA ASN A 135 2.39 3.39 -23.22
C ASN A 135 3.52 3.74 -22.23
N ARG A 136 4.79 3.32 -22.49
CA ARG A 136 5.93 3.46 -21.56
C ARG A 136 6.11 4.90 -21.01
N ASP A 137 5.79 5.90 -21.82
CA ASP A 137 5.97 7.31 -21.47
C ASP A 137 4.69 7.99 -20.96
N LYS A 138 3.54 7.25 -20.91
CA LYS A 138 2.29 7.80 -20.42
C LYS A 138 2.32 7.97 -18.90
N PRO A 139 1.75 9.08 -18.38
CA PRO A 139 1.57 9.26 -16.95
C PRO A 139 0.55 8.25 -16.41
N VAL A 140 0.80 7.78 -15.19
CA VAL A 140 -0.09 6.86 -14.48
C VAL A 140 -0.31 7.37 -13.07
N THR A 141 -1.55 7.23 -12.62
CA THR A 141 -1.96 7.33 -11.22
C THR A 141 -2.65 6.04 -10.84
N ASP A 142 -2.90 5.84 -9.57
CA ASP A 142 -3.65 4.69 -9.05
C ASP A 142 -4.96 4.44 -9.83
N VAL A 143 -5.77 5.50 -10.02
CA VAL A 143 -7.05 5.39 -10.73
C VAL A 143 -6.88 4.94 -12.19
N VAL A 144 -5.84 5.43 -12.87
CA VAL A 144 -5.51 4.99 -14.23
C VAL A 144 -5.15 3.50 -14.25
N ALA A 145 -4.37 3.04 -13.26
CA ALA A 145 -4.02 1.63 -13.14
C ALA A 145 -5.24 0.77 -12.85
N GLN A 146 -6.13 1.16 -11.94
CA GLN A 146 -7.39 0.46 -11.67
C GLN A 146 -8.26 0.35 -12.94
N SER A 147 -8.35 1.44 -13.72
CA SER A 147 -9.13 1.46 -14.95
C SER A 147 -8.52 0.59 -16.05
N PHE A 148 -7.22 0.75 -16.31
CA PHE A 148 -6.53 0.09 -17.41
C PHE A 148 -6.45 -1.44 -17.25
N THR A 149 -6.32 -1.91 -16.03
CA THR A 149 -6.10 -3.34 -15.73
C THR A 149 -7.38 -4.17 -15.63
N GLY A 150 -8.55 -3.54 -15.77
CA GLY A 150 -9.84 -4.20 -15.59
C GLY A 150 -10.28 -4.35 -14.13
N TRP A 151 -9.50 -3.86 -13.17
CA TRP A 151 -9.85 -3.94 -11.74
C TRP A 151 -11.24 -3.38 -11.45
N MET A 152 -11.59 -2.23 -12.04
CA MET A 152 -12.89 -1.60 -11.81
C MET A 152 -14.07 -2.48 -12.24
N THR A 153 -13.87 -3.40 -13.18
CA THR A 153 -14.93 -4.31 -13.61
C THR A 153 -15.32 -5.33 -12.54
N LEU A 154 -14.46 -5.54 -11.55
CA LEU A 154 -14.71 -6.39 -10.38
C LEU A 154 -15.46 -5.64 -9.27
N ASN A 155 -15.57 -4.32 -9.36
CA ASN A 155 -16.20 -3.45 -8.38
C ASN A 155 -17.31 -2.62 -9.04
N LYS A 156 -18.39 -3.27 -9.43
CA LYS A 156 -19.56 -2.61 -10.00
C LYS A 156 -20.54 -2.21 -8.91
N GLY A 157 -21.12 -1.02 -9.04
CA GLY A 157 -22.26 -0.60 -8.25
C GLY A 157 -23.56 -1.29 -8.67
N ASN A 158 -24.63 -1.04 -7.94
CA ASN A 158 -25.97 -1.53 -8.28
C ASN A 158 -26.48 -1.00 -9.63
N ASP A 159 -25.87 0.06 -10.14
CA ASP A 159 -26.08 0.65 -11.46
C ASP A 159 -25.37 -0.11 -12.60
N GLY A 160 -24.57 -1.14 -12.24
CA GLY A 160 -23.73 -1.90 -13.17
C GLY A 160 -22.50 -1.17 -13.67
N ILE A 161 -22.24 0.05 -13.20
CA ILE A 161 -21.09 0.87 -13.60
C ILE A 161 -19.84 0.45 -12.84
N PRO A 162 -18.68 0.26 -13.53
CA PRO A 162 -17.41 -0.01 -12.87
C PRO A 162 -16.93 1.19 -12.04
N HIS A 163 -16.67 0.99 -10.76
CA HIS A 163 -16.20 2.02 -9.84
C HIS A 163 -14.77 1.76 -9.36
N LYS A 164 -14.03 2.84 -9.11
CA LYS A 164 -12.75 2.73 -8.42
C LYS A 164 -12.97 2.36 -6.95
N VAL A 165 -12.01 1.65 -6.36
CA VAL A 165 -11.91 1.53 -4.90
C VAL A 165 -11.49 2.89 -4.31
N GLY A 166 -12.05 3.28 -3.18
CA GLY A 166 -11.84 4.58 -2.54
C GLY A 166 -10.45 4.81 -1.92
N MET A 167 -9.48 3.95 -2.23
CA MET A 167 -8.10 4.03 -1.72
C MET A 167 -7.09 3.85 -2.88
N THR A 168 -5.81 4.16 -2.64
CA THR A 168 -4.71 4.00 -3.60
C THR A 168 -4.21 2.54 -3.64
N ALA A 169 -5.11 1.61 -4.00
CA ALA A 169 -4.85 0.17 -3.93
C ALA A 169 -3.72 -0.28 -4.86
N MET A 170 -3.69 0.22 -6.10
CA MET A 170 -2.67 -0.16 -7.08
C MET A 170 -1.28 0.34 -6.69
N ASP A 171 -1.20 1.55 -6.16
CA ASP A 171 0.03 2.11 -5.64
C ASP A 171 0.58 1.27 -4.47
N VAL A 172 -0.27 0.97 -3.46
CA VAL A 172 0.13 0.19 -2.28
C VAL A 172 0.55 -1.21 -2.67
N ILE A 173 -0.21 -1.91 -3.52
CA ILE A 173 0.15 -3.24 -4.04
C ILE A 173 1.50 -3.21 -4.75
N THR A 174 1.75 -2.17 -5.57
CA THR A 174 3.03 -1.99 -6.24
C THR A 174 4.17 -1.81 -5.24
N GLY A 175 3.95 -1.01 -4.19
CA GLY A 175 4.92 -0.81 -3.11
C GLY A 175 5.23 -2.11 -2.35
N LEU A 176 4.23 -2.93 -2.07
CA LEU A 176 4.41 -4.24 -1.42
C LEU A 176 5.22 -5.21 -2.29
N TYR A 177 4.91 -5.32 -3.60
CA TYR A 177 5.72 -6.13 -4.52
C TYR A 177 7.13 -5.57 -4.69
N ALA A 178 7.31 -4.25 -4.67
CA ALA A 178 8.63 -3.63 -4.72
C ALA A 178 9.45 -3.98 -3.47
N TYR A 179 8.85 -3.87 -2.28
CA TYR A 179 9.48 -4.30 -1.03
C TYR A 179 9.87 -5.78 -1.06
N GLN A 180 8.95 -6.66 -1.47
CA GLN A 180 9.23 -8.10 -1.63
C GLN A 180 10.43 -8.36 -2.57
N ALA A 181 10.48 -7.67 -3.70
CA ALA A 181 11.58 -7.81 -4.67
C ALA A 181 12.91 -7.29 -4.11
N VAL A 182 12.88 -6.16 -3.37
CA VAL A 182 14.05 -5.59 -2.69
C VAL A 182 14.55 -6.53 -1.59
N ALA A 183 13.67 -7.04 -0.72
CA ALA A 183 14.03 -7.99 0.33
C ALA A 183 14.64 -9.28 -0.25
N THR A 184 14.07 -9.81 -1.33
CA THR A 184 14.63 -10.96 -2.06
C THR A 184 16.00 -10.66 -2.66
N ALA A 185 16.20 -9.43 -3.17
CA ALA A 185 17.48 -9.00 -3.73
C ALA A 185 18.54 -8.79 -2.63
N LEU A 186 18.15 -8.33 -1.43
CA LEU A 186 19.04 -8.25 -0.26
C LEU A 186 19.55 -9.63 0.12
N TYR A 187 18.67 -10.62 0.24
CA TYR A 187 19.07 -12.01 0.51
C TYR A 187 20.03 -12.52 -0.58
N ARG A 188 19.70 -12.33 -1.87
CA ARG A 188 20.58 -12.70 -2.97
C ARG A 188 21.93 -12.00 -2.86
N ARG A 189 21.97 -10.72 -2.51
CA ARG A 189 23.21 -9.95 -2.32
C ARG A 189 24.07 -10.54 -1.19
N ALA A 190 23.45 -10.92 -0.10
CA ALA A 190 24.14 -11.57 1.01
C ALA A 190 24.79 -12.89 0.57
N VAL A 191 24.09 -13.70 -0.24
CA VAL A 191 24.60 -15.03 -0.70
C VAL A 191 25.58 -14.93 -1.88
N LYS A 192 25.34 -14.02 -2.84
CA LYS A 192 26.09 -13.93 -4.12
C LYS A 192 27.02 -12.73 -4.22
N GLY A 193 26.94 -11.77 -3.33
CA GLY A 193 27.80 -10.59 -3.29
C GLY A 193 27.52 -9.51 -4.34
N SER A 194 26.45 -9.63 -5.14
CA SER A 194 26.16 -8.69 -6.24
C SER A 194 24.83 -7.97 -6.08
N GLY A 195 24.79 -6.68 -6.47
CA GLY A 195 23.56 -5.90 -6.58
C GLY A 195 22.65 -6.34 -7.72
N LYS A 196 21.51 -5.64 -7.87
CA LYS A 196 20.51 -5.97 -8.89
C LYS A 196 19.68 -4.74 -9.28
N LEU A 197 19.36 -4.62 -10.58
CA LEU A 197 18.26 -3.78 -11.04
C LEU A 197 16.94 -4.52 -10.89
N ILE A 198 15.98 -3.84 -10.29
CA ILE A 198 14.57 -4.25 -10.16
C ILE A 198 13.73 -3.24 -10.95
N GLU A 199 13.16 -3.68 -12.07
CA GLU A 199 12.19 -2.89 -12.83
C GLU A 199 10.78 -3.30 -12.40
N MET A 200 10.13 -2.45 -11.63
CA MET A 200 8.76 -2.63 -11.14
C MET A 200 7.79 -1.76 -11.94
N ASN A 201 6.62 -2.26 -12.25
CA ASN A 201 5.57 -1.42 -12.81
C ASN A 201 4.18 -1.76 -12.26
N MET A 202 3.32 -0.74 -12.21
CA MET A 202 1.99 -0.83 -11.62
C MET A 202 1.09 -1.82 -12.36
N MET A 203 1.20 -1.90 -13.68
CA MET A 203 0.37 -2.82 -14.49
C MET A 203 0.70 -4.28 -14.21
N GLN A 204 1.99 -4.62 -14.07
CA GLN A 204 2.41 -5.97 -13.73
C GLN A 204 2.05 -6.34 -12.30
N ALA A 205 2.20 -5.41 -11.35
CA ALA A 205 1.78 -5.60 -9.97
C ALA A 205 0.27 -5.87 -9.88
N ALA A 206 -0.54 -5.07 -10.56
CA ALA A 206 -1.98 -5.27 -10.64
C ALA A 206 -2.35 -6.62 -11.28
N ALA A 207 -1.72 -6.99 -12.40
CA ALA A 207 -1.96 -8.26 -13.06
C ALA A 207 -1.59 -9.46 -12.16
N ALA A 208 -0.46 -9.39 -11.45
CA ALA A 208 -0.05 -10.44 -10.51
C ALA A 208 -1.05 -10.59 -9.36
N PHE A 209 -1.54 -9.47 -8.81
CA PHE A 209 -2.53 -9.47 -7.74
C PHE A 209 -3.88 -10.04 -8.20
N MET A 210 -4.30 -9.76 -9.44
CA MET A 210 -5.55 -10.26 -10.02
C MET A 210 -5.40 -11.60 -10.75
N GLY A 211 -4.29 -12.30 -10.63
CA GLY A 211 -3.97 -13.49 -11.44
C GLY A 211 -5.09 -14.52 -11.52
N GLN A 212 -5.75 -14.83 -10.39
CA GLN A 212 -6.91 -15.72 -10.36
C GLN A 212 -8.05 -15.20 -11.25
N LYS A 213 -8.42 -13.93 -11.13
CA LYS A 213 -9.54 -13.33 -11.87
C LYS A 213 -9.27 -13.26 -13.38
N ILE A 214 -8.01 -13.07 -13.77
CA ILE A 214 -7.59 -13.11 -15.17
C ILE A 214 -7.77 -14.52 -15.74
N ILE A 215 -7.38 -15.55 -15.00
CA ILE A 215 -7.58 -16.97 -15.41
C ILE A 215 -9.07 -17.28 -15.52
N GLU A 216 -9.87 -16.93 -14.52
CA GLU A 216 -11.32 -17.13 -14.49
C GLU A 216 -11.98 -16.46 -15.70
N HIS A 217 -11.65 -15.19 -15.97
CA HIS A 217 -12.18 -14.43 -17.10
C HIS A 217 -11.97 -15.16 -18.44
N VAL A 218 -10.75 -15.68 -18.68
CA VAL A 218 -10.43 -16.39 -19.93
C VAL A 218 -11.16 -17.74 -20.00
N LYS A 219 -11.20 -18.50 -18.90
CA LYS A 219 -11.82 -19.82 -18.86
C LYS A 219 -13.35 -19.80 -18.88
N GLN A 220 -13.94 -18.72 -18.43
CA GLN A 220 -15.38 -18.53 -18.35
C GLN A 220 -15.91 -17.59 -19.45
N GLU A 221 -15.13 -17.35 -20.51
CA GLU A 221 -15.51 -16.52 -21.66
C GLU A 221 -16.05 -15.15 -21.25
N GLY A 222 -15.38 -14.51 -20.28
CA GLY A 222 -15.76 -13.18 -19.78
C GLY A 222 -16.87 -13.15 -18.72
N LYS A 223 -17.45 -14.28 -18.38
CA LYS A 223 -18.42 -14.36 -17.29
C LYS A 223 -17.71 -14.33 -15.95
N ILE A 224 -18.16 -13.48 -15.05
CA ILE A 224 -17.67 -13.43 -13.67
C ILE A 224 -18.62 -14.28 -12.82
N THR A 225 -18.12 -15.35 -12.24
CA THR A 225 -18.88 -16.20 -11.32
C THR A 225 -18.41 -15.98 -9.89
N VAL A 226 -19.31 -16.19 -8.93
CA VAL A 226 -18.97 -16.22 -7.50
C VAL A 226 -18.28 -17.53 -7.16
N LEU A 227 -17.44 -17.53 -6.13
CA LEU A 227 -16.71 -18.72 -5.67
C LEU A 227 -17.62 -19.76 -4.99
N GLY A 228 -18.82 -19.36 -4.62
CA GLY A 228 -19.83 -20.18 -3.97
C GLY A 228 -21.02 -19.35 -3.53
N ALA A 229 -22.16 -19.98 -3.30
CA ALA A 229 -23.39 -19.33 -2.87
C ALA A 229 -24.07 -20.13 -1.75
N PRO A 230 -24.72 -19.45 -0.78
CA PRO A 230 -24.76 -18.00 -0.60
C PRO A 230 -23.45 -17.45 0.00
N THR A 231 -22.97 -16.38 -0.58
CA THR A 231 -21.87 -15.58 -0.04
C THR A 231 -22.03 -14.14 -0.54
N GLY A 232 -22.08 -13.17 0.35
CA GLY A 232 -22.26 -11.78 -0.04
C GLY A 232 -22.65 -10.88 1.12
N THR A 233 -23.02 -9.66 0.76
CA THR A 233 -23.51 -8.64 1.68
C THR A 233 -25.02 -8.53 1.57
N PHE A 234 -25.70 -8.67 2.70
CA PHE A 234 -27.15 -8.71 2.80
C PHE A 234 -27.64 -7.52 3.67
N PRO A 235 -28.74 -6.86 3.30
CA PRO A 235 -29.29 -5.77 4.10
C PRO A 235 -29.84 -6.28 5.43
N THR A 236 -29.72 -5.47 6.47
CA THR A 236 -30.37 -5.67 7.78
C THR A 236 -31.20 -4.43 8.13
N ASN A 237 -31.97 -4.46 9.21
CA ASN A 237 -32.78 -3.30 9.56
C ASN A 237 -31.99 -2.10 10.08
N ASP A 238 -30.72 -2.28 10.42
CA ASP A 238 -29.80 -1.25 10.95
C ASP A 238 -28.49 -1.11 10.16
N GLY A 239 -28.39 -1.76 8.99
CA GLY A 239 -27.20 -1.68 8.14
C GLY A 239 -27.09 -2.82 7.14
N SER A 240 -25.98 -3.55 7.18
CA SER A 240 -25.76 -4.74 6.37
C SER A 240 -24.80 -5.72 7.03
N ILE A 241 -24.96 -7.01 6.70
CA ILE A 241 -24.10 -8.08 7.17
C ILE A 241 -23.54 -8.86 5.99
N ASN A 242 -22.23 -9.13 6.02
CA ASN A 242 -21.64 -10.11 5.12
C ASN A 242 -21.78 -11.50 5.74
N LEU A 243 -22.22 -12.49 4.98
CA LEU A 243 -22.25 -13.88 5.42
C LEU A 243 -21.81 -14.84 4.31
N SER A 244 -21.36 -16.04 4.72
CA SER A 244 -21.00 -17.12 3.82
C SER A 244 -21.44 -18.46 4.39
N ALA A 245 -22.44 -19.08 3.74
CA ALA A 245 -23.00 -20.37 4.12
C ALA A 245 -22.98 -21.34 2.91
N ARG A 246 -21.78 -21.51 2.32
CA ARG A 246 -21.59 -22.26 1.07
C ARG A 246 -21.69 -23.77 1.24
N GLU A 247 -21.12 -24.27 2.36
CA GLU A 247 -21.11 -25.71 2.65
C GLU A 247 -22.51 -26.22 2.88
N PRO A 248 -22.83 -27.50 2.51
CA PRO A 248 -24.20 -28.03 2.56
C PRO A 248 -24.83 -27.92 3.94
N ASP A 249 -24.11 -28.25 5.01
CA ASP A 249 -24.58 -28.17 6.39
C ASP A 249 -24.84 -26.71 6.83
N LYS A 250 -23.99 -25.77 6.40
CA LYS A 250 -24.14 -24.34 6.68
C LYS A 250 -25.32 -23.74 5.90
N PHE A 251 -25.51 -24.18 4.64
CA PHE A 251 -26.68 -23.78 3.85
C PHE A 251 -27.97 -24.27 4.47
N HIS A 252 -28.01 -25.55 4.87
CA HIS A 252 -29.14 -26.09 5.61
C HIS A 252 -29.46 -25.30 6.87
N ALA A 253 -28.46 -25.06 7.72
CA ALA A 253 -28.61 -24.28 8.94
C ALA A 253 -29.11 -22.84 8.68
N LEU A 254 -28.61 -22.19 7.62
CA LEU A 254 -29.09 -20.88 7.20
C LEU A 254 -30.55 -20.93 6.78
N CYS A 255 -30.97 -21.91 5.98
CA CYS A 255 -32.35 -22.06 5.55
C CYS A 255 -33.34 -22.21 6.73
N GLN A 256 -32.93 -22.94 7.76
CA GLN A 256 -33.71 -23.06 9.01
C GLN A 256 -33.76 -21.71 9.75
N LEU A 257 -32.63 -21.06 9.85
CA LEU A 257 -32.52 -19.76 10.58
C LEU A 257 -33.36 -18.65 9.95
N ILE A 258 -33.43 -18.60 8.61
CA ILE A 258 -34.23 -17.60 7.89
C ILE A 258 -35.70 -18.03 7.69
N GLU A 259 -36.13 -19.12 8.34
CA GLU A 259 -37.48 -19.65 8.29
C GLU A 259 -37.96 -20.08 6.87
N LYS A 260 -37.01 -20.54 6.03
CA LYS A 260 -37.23 -21.00 4.66
C LYS A 260 -36.59 -22.39 4.42
N PRO A 261 -36.97 -23.42 5.19
CA PRO A 261 -36.36 -24.76 5.09
C PRO A 261 -36.56 -25.45 3.72
N GLU A 262 -37.57 -25.03 2.97
CA GLU A 262 -37.88 -25.56 1.63
C GLU A 262 -36.75 -25.25 0.62
N LEU A 263 -35.93 -24.25 0.82
CA LEU A 263 -34.82 -23.85 -0.08
C LEU A 263 -33.77 -24.97 -0.18
N GLU A 264 -33.62 -25.78 0.86
CA GLU A 264 -32.67 -26.91 0.85
C GLU A 264 -33.02 -27.96 -0.24
N HIS A 265 -34.31 -28.16 -0.48
CA HIS A 265 -34.81 -29.14 -1.43
C HIS A 265 -35.26 -28.54 -2.76
N ASP A 266 -35.16 -27.20 -2.90
CA ASP A 266 -35.53 -26.51 -4.12
C ASP A 266 -34.55 -26.90 -5.25
N PRO A 267 -35.04 -27.37 -6.41
CA PRO A 267 -34.17 -27.74 -7.54
C PRO A 267 -33.18 -26.65 -8.00
N ARG A 268 -33.45 -25.37 -7.70
CA ARG A 268 -32.57 -24.23 -8.03
C ARG A 268 -31.39 -24.10 -7.06
N PHE A 269 -31.51 -24.66 -5.82
CA PHE A 269 -30.54 -24.40 -4.75
C PHE A 269 -29.99 -25.62 -4.06
N ASN A 270 -30.51 -26.82 -4.32
CA ASN A 270 -30.17 -28.08 -3.64
C ASN A 270 -28.75 -28.60 -3.93
N GLU A 271 -28.03 -28.02 -4.89
CA GLU A 271 -26.67 -28.37 -5.26
C GLU A 271 -25.79 -27.14 -5.36
N TRP A 272 -24.48 -27.30 -5.13
CA TRP A 272 -23.50 -26.23 -5.17
C TRP A 272 -23.55 -25.41 -6.46
N ASP A 273 -23.44 -26.06 -7.61
CA ASP A 273 -23.40 -25.39 -8.92
C ASP A 273 -24.73 -24.70 -9.26
N LYS A 274 -25.84 -25.29 -8.80
CA LYS A 274 -27.16 -24.69 -8.98
C LYS A 274 -27.32 -23.41 -8.16
N ARG A 275 -26.82 -23.39 -6.92
CA ARG A 275 -26.79 -22.16 -6.11
C ARG A 275 -25.98 -21.03 -6.78
N ILE A 276 -24.83 -21.38 -7.38
CA ILE A 276 -24.03 -20.42 -8.14
C ILE A 276 -24.80 -19.90 -9.37
N ALA A 277 -25.44 -20.81 -10.11
CA ALA A 277 -26.21 -20.43 -11.31
C ALA A 277 -27.41 -19.53 -11.01
N ASN A 278 -27.99 -19.66 -9.81
CA ASN A 278 -29.17 -18.89 -9.38
C ASN A 278 -28.85 -17.95 -8.21
N VAL A 279 -27.59 -17.42 -8.16
CA VAL A 279 -27.09 -16.65 -7.02
C VAL A 279 -27.89 -15.36 -6.78
N ASP A 280 -28.34 -14.68 -7.81
CA ASP A 280 -29.09 -13.43 -7.69
C ASP A 280 -30.46 -13.67 -7.04
N GLU A 281 -31.15 -14.73 -7.43
CA GLU A 281 -32.43 -15.10 -6.84
C GLU A 281 -32.29 -15.56 -5.38
N LEU A 282 -31.27 -16.39 -5.10
CA LEU A 282 -30.97 -16.81 -3.72
C LEU A 282 -30.61 -15.60 -2.85
N THR A 283 -29.82 -14.67 -3.37
CA THR A 283 -29.47 -13.43 -2.67
C THR A 283 -30.70 -12.59 -2.36
N ALA A 284 -31.64 -12.45 -3.28
CA ALA A 284 -32.89 -11.73 -3.05
C ALA A 284 -33.71 -12.37 -1.92
N ILE A 285 -33.89 -13.70 -1.95
CA ILE A 285 -34.64 -14.44 -0.92
C ILE A 285 -34.01 -14.27 0.48
N ILE A 286 -32.68 -14.36 0.58
CA ILE A 286 -31.98 -14.19 1.86
C ILE A 286 -32.10 -12.74 2.32
N SER A 287 -31.99 -11.76 1.41
CA SER A 287 -32.12 -10.33 1.71
C SER A 287 -33.49 -9.97 2.30
N GLU A 288 -34.56 -10.56 1.80
CA GLU A 288 -35.92 -10.41 2.33
C GLU A 288 -36.03 -10.88 3.81
N ALA A 289 -35.29 -11.91 4.16
CA ALA A 289 -35.25 -12.41 5.53
C ALA A 289 -34.35 -11.54 6.42
N THR A 290 -33.14 -11.22 5.94
CA THR A 290 -32.13 -10.53 6.76
C THR A 290 -32.52 -9.12 7.11
N ILE A 291 -33.25 -8.40 6.26
CA ILE A 291 -33.70 -7.02 6.52
C ILE A 291 -34.66 -6.91 7.70
N THR A 292 -35.23 -8.01 8.16
CA THR A 292 -36.22 -8.02 9.25
C THR A 292 -35.61 -7.88 10.64
N LYS A 293 -34.30 -8.12 10.81
CA LYS A 293 -33.63 -8.10 12.11
C LYS A 293 -32.33 -7.26 12.03
N SER A 294 -31.78 -6.96 13.21
CA SER A 294 -30.54 -6.16 13.34
C SER A 294 -29.28 -6.98 13.07
N ASN A 295 -28.19 -6.26 12.78
CA ASN A 295 -26.85 -6.84 12.69
C ASN A 295 -26.49 -7.64 13.95
N ALA A 296 -26.79 -7.11 15.13
CA ALA A 296 -26.52 -7.81 16.39
C ALA A 296 -27.30 -9.13 16.53
N TYR A 297 -28.55 -9.16 16.08
CA TYR A 297 -29.34 -10.40 16.06
C TYR A 297 -28.69 -11.42 15.11
N TRP A 298 -28.43 -11.04 13.87
CA TRP A 298 -27.88 -11.96 12.87
C TRP A 298 -26.51 -12.47 13.25
N THR A 299 -25.59 -11.60 13.70
CA THR A 299 -24.27 -12.03 14.17
C THR A 299 -24.38 -13.11 15.24
N LYS A 300 -25.20 -12.86 16.28
CA LYS A 300 -25.39 -13.80 17.38
C LYS A 300 -25.94 -15.15 16.93
N GLU A 301 -26.93 -15.16 16.03
CA GLU A 301 -27.56 -16.42 15.59
C GLU A 301 -26.67 -17.16 14.57
N LEU A 302 -25.99 -16.45 13.67
CA LEU A 302 -25.05 -17.05 12.73
C LEU A 302 -23.81 -17.64 13.44
N ASP A 303 -23.29 -16.97 14.48
CA ASP A 303 -22.17 -17.46 15.30
C ASP A 303 -22.52 -18.79 15.99
N LYS A 304 -23.74 -18.96 16.51
CA LYS A 304 -24.19 -20.23 17.11
C LYS A 304 -24.18 -21.39 16.12
N LEU A 305 -24.35 -21.10 14.84
CA LEU A 305 -24.37 -22.08 13.75
C LEU A 305 -23.01 -22.23 13.07
N ASP A 306 -21.99 -21.51 13.60
CA ASP A 306 -20.65 -21.47 13.00
C ASP A 306 -20.71 -21.10 11.51
N ILE A 307 -21.57 -20.14 11.17
CA ILE A 307 -21.66 -19.55 9.82
C ILE A 307 -20.80 -18.30 9.79
N ILE A 308 -19.86 -18.24 8.84
CA ILE A 308 -18.99 -17.09 8.65
C ILE A 308 -19.82 -15.83 8.43
N ASN A 309 -19.60 -14.82 9.25
CA ASN A 309 -20.34 -13.57 9.15
C ASN A 309 -19.54 -12.38 9.71
N SER A 310 -19.91 -11.19 9.30
CA SER A 310 -19.47 -9.92 9.92
C SER A 310 -20.41 -8.79 9.48
N PRO A 311 -20.89 -7.96 10.40
CA PRO A 311 -21.50 -6.68 10.03
C PRO A 311 -20.55 -5.84 9.17
N THR A 312 -21.10 -5.05 8.25
CA THR A 312 -20.30 -4.06 7.53
C THR A 312 -19.95 -2.91 8.47
N ALA A 313 -18.69 -2.87 8.88
CA ALA A 313 -18.18 -1.90 9.84
C ALA A 313 -17.84 -0.57 9.18
N THR A 314 -18.01 0.53 9.90
CA THR A 314 -17.40 1.82 9.62
C THR A 314 -15.93 1.85 10.08
N PHE A 315 -15.18 2.92 9.73
CA PHE A 315 -13.83 3.09 10.28
C PHE A 315 -13.87 3.27 11.82
N ASP A 316 -14.89 3.94 12.37
CA ASP A 316 -15.03 4.09 13.82
C ASP A 316 -15.30 2.74 14.49
N ASP A 317 -16.17 1.90 13.93
CA ASP A 317 -16.42 0.56 14.43
C ASP A 317 -15.13 -0.26 14.46
N PHE A 318 -14.33 -0.21 13.41
CA PHE A 318 -13.04 -0.93 13.33
C PHE A 318 -12.01 -0.39 14.32
N LEU A 319 -11.83 0.95 14.39
CA LEU A 319 -10.81 1.59 15.25
C LEU A 319 -11.05 1.32 16.74
N TYR A 320 -12.31 1.30 17.16
CA TYR A 320 -12.69 1.12 18.57
C TYR A 320 -13.11 -0.31 18.91
N HIS A 321 -13.06 -1.23 17.95
CA HIS A 321 -13.43 -2.63 18.17
C HIS A 321 -12.56 -3.29 19.24
N PRO A 322 -13.13 -4.11 20.16
CA PRO A 322 -12.32 -4.82 21.16
C PRO A 322 -11.20 -5.67 20.58
N GLN A 323 -11.45 -6.36 19.44
CA GLN A 323 -10.44 -7.15 18.74
C GLN A 323 -9.29 -6.29 18.22
N THR A 324 -9.59 -5.13 17.63
CA THR A 324 -8.57 -4.19 17.12
C THR A 324 -7.63 -3.73 18.24
N LYS A 325 -8.20 -3.44 19.41
CA LYS A 325 -7.44 -3.04 20.61
C LYS A 325 -6.63 -4.21 21.17
N ALA A 326 -7.24 -5.38 21.31
CA ALA A 326 -6.60 -6.55 21.91
C ALA A 326 -5.45 -7.12 21.07
N ALA A 327 -5.53 -6.95 19.76
CA ALA A 327 -4.53 -7.46 18.81
C ALA A 327 -3.57 -6.37 18.27
N ASP A 328 -3.61 -5.16 18.84
CA ASP A 328 -2.73 -4.04 18.51
C ASP A 328 -2.64 -3.73 17.01
N TYR A 329 -3.81 -3.79 16.31
CA TYR A 329 -3.84 -3.49 14.87
C TYR A 329 -3.55 -2.02 14.58
N ILE A 330 -3.86 -1.15 15.54
CA ILE A 330 -3.73 0.30 15.45
C ILE A 330 -2.99 0.82 16.67
N ASN A 331 -1.97 1.63 16.41
CA ASN A 331 -1.24 2.38 17.44
C ASN A 331 -1.68 3.84 17.41
N TRP A 332 -2.08 4.38 18.55
CA TRP A 332 -2.45 5.79 18.67
C TRP A 332 -1.20 6.61 19.03
N VAL A 333 -0.87 7.56 18.18
CA VAL A 333 0.36 8.35 18.29
C VAL A 333 0.01 9.83 18.36
N ASN A 334 0.60 10.54 19.32
CA ASN A 334 0.50 11.99 19.39
C ASN A 334 1.48 12.63 18.41
N HIS A 335 0.99 12.94 17.21
CA HIS A 335 1.80 13.53 16.14
C HIS A 335 1.82 15.06 16.29
N GLU A 336 3.00 15.68 16.14
CA GLU A 336 3.21 17.11 16.34
C GLU A 336 2.20 17.99 15.58
N SER A 337 2.04 17.77 14.28
CA SER A 337 1.17 18.59 13.42
C SER A 337 -0.27 18.09 13.32
N LEU A 338 -0.52 16.79 13.54
CA LEU A 338 -1.84 16.17 13.34
C LEU A 338 -2.59 15.87 14.65
N GLY A 339 -1.94 16.03 15.81
CA GLY A 339 -2.50 15.63 17.09
C GLY A 339 -2.53 14.11 17.26
N ASN A 340 -3.48 13.60 18.02
CA ASN A 340 -3.60 12.17 18.28
C ASN A 340 -4.19 11.45 17.06
N ILE A 341 -3.39 10.62 16.38
CA ILE A 341 -3.79 9.92 15.15
C ILE A 341 -3.60 8.41 15.26
N PRO A 342 -4.46 7.62 14.60
CA PRO A 342 -4.29 6.18 14.49
C PRO A 342 -3.28 5.83 13.40
N MET A 343 -2.29 5.01 13.73
CA MET A 343 -1.33 4.46 12.79
C MET A 343 -1.44 2.93 12.76
N ALA A 344 -1.67 2.37 11.57
CA ALA A 344 -1.68 0.92 11.42
C ALA A 344 -0.29 0.34 11.72
N THR A 345 -0.28 -0.77 12.45
CA THR A 345 0.94 -1.55 12.71
C THR A 345 1.35 -2.33 11.45
N ILE A 346 2.61 -2.69 11.35
CA ILE A 346 3.11 -3.45 10.20
C ILE A 346 2.82 -4.94 10.44
N PRO A 347 2.09 -5.62 9.53
CA PRO A 347 1.83 -7.04 9.68
C PRO A 347 3.12 -7.86 9.77
N GLY A 348 3.22 -8.75 10.78
CA GLY A 348 4.40 -9.58 11.01
C GLY A 348 5.59 -8.86 11.65
N HIS A 349 5.40 -7.63 12.12
CA HIS A 349 6.39 -6.86 12.86
C HIS A 349 5.82 -6.46 14.23
N SER A 350 6.66 -6.39 15.25
CA SER A 350 6.24 -5.91 16.57
C SER A 350 5.74 -4.46 16.45
N PRO A 351 4.71 -4.06 17.22
CA PRO A 351 4.28 -2.67 17.26
C PRO A 351 5.47 -1.78 17.63
N PHE A 352 5.67 -0.70 16.87
CA PHE A 352 6.68 0.29 17.23
C PHE A 352 6.16 1.15 18.39
N ALA A 353 7.06 1.49 19.30
CA ALA A 353 6.79 2.52 20.30
C ALA A 353 6.73 3.90 19.63
N ASP A 354 6.22 4.90 20.36
CA ASP A 354 6.32 6.29 19.95
C ASP A 354 7.78 6.67 19.66
N GLY A 355 7.96 7.61 18.75
CA GLY A 355 9.28 8.12 18.43
C GLY A 355 9.56 8.23 16.94
N ILE A 356 10.81 8.03 16.55
CA ILE A 356 11.30 8.28 15.18
C ILE A 356 10.52 7.51 14.10
N LEU A 357 10.07 6.30 14.40
CA LEU A 357 9.32 5.47 13.45
C LEU A 357 7.88 5.97 13.20
N ALA A 358 7.35 6.81 14.08
CA ALA A 358 6.05 7.46 13.93
C ALA A 358 6.15 8.84 13.25
N HIS A 359 7.32 9.49 13.34
CA HIS A 359 7.54 10.81 12.76
C HIS A 359 7.64 10.75 11.23
N ALA A 360 6.92 11.64 10.55
CA ALA A 360 7.04 11.88 9.12
C ALA A 360 7.72 13.24 8.90
N PRO A 361 8.87 13.31 8.24
CA PRO A 361 9.68 14.51 8.26
C PRO A 361 9.10 15.66 7.44
N HIS A 362 9.33 16.89 7.88
CA HIS A 362 9.11 18.10 7.11
C HIS A 362 10.06 18.17 5.90
N LEU A 363 9.75 19.02 4.92
CA LEU A 363 10.57 19.16 3.72
C LEU A 363 11.97 19.67 4.06
N GLY A 364 12.99 18.84 3.84
CA GLY A 364 14.37 19.19 4.13
C GLY A 364 14.74 19.25 5.61
N GLU A 365 13.94 18.65 6.48
CA GLU A 365 14.15 18.69 7.94
C GLU A 365 15.54 18.24 8.39
N HIS A 366 16.13 17.28 7.69
CA HIS A 366 17.41 16.68 8.05
C HIS A 366 18.52 17.03 7.05
N SER A 367 18.35 18.08 6.21
CA SER A 367 19.26 18.35 5.09
C SER A 367 20.69 18.59 5.57
N GLU A 368 20.92 19.48 6.51
CA GLU A 368 22.27 19.79 7.02
C GLU A 368 22.90 18.61 7.73
N GLN A 369 22.11 17.91 8.56
CA GLN A 369 22.57 16.73 9.29
C GLN A 369 23.05 15.64 8.32
N ILE A 370 22.24 15.30 7.31
CA ILE A 370 22.59 14.30 6.31
C ILE A 370 23.85 14.70 5.54
N LEU A 371 23.95 15.95 5.10
CA LEU A 371 25.14 16.41 4.40
C LEU A 371 26.41 16.30 5.24
N SER A 372 26.34 16.66 6.53
CA SER A 372 27.43 16.50 7.47
C SER A 372 27.86 15.04 7.61
N GLU A 373 26.92 14.12 7.79
CA GLU A 373 27.16 12.66 7.87
C GLU A 373 27.83 12.11 6.60
N TYR A 374 27.46 12.66 5.43
CA TYR A 374 28.08 12.30 4.17
C TYR A 374 29.40 13.05 3.89
N GLY A 375 29.94 13.76 4.91
CA GLY A 375 31.30 14.33 4.91
C GLY A 375 31.42 15.63 4.13
N TYR A 376 30.36 16.42 4.04
CA TYR A 376 30.46 17.82 3.61
C TYR A 376 30.84 18.74 4.79
N SER A 377 31.73 19.69 4.56
CA SER A 377 32.10 20.69 5.54
C SER A 377 30.97 21.70 5.75
N LEU A 378 30.94 22.35 6.90
CA LEU A 378 29.98 23.45 7.19
C LEU A 378 29.95 24.50 6.10
N LYS A 379 31.12 24.89 5.57
CA LYS A 379 31.23 25.87 4.49
C LYS A 379 30.57 25.39 3.19
N GLU A 380 30.75 24.13 2.81
CA GLU A 380 30.11 23.57 1.63
C GLU A 380 28.56 23.48 1.82
N ILE A 381 28.12 23.15 3.02
CA ILE A 381 26.68 23.11 3.35
C ILE A 381 26.06 24.49 3.25
N GLU A 382 26.72 25.53 3.83
CA GLU A 382 26.29 26.92 3.69
C GLU A 382 26.23 27.37 2.23
N ASP A 383 27.24 27.03 1.42
CA ASP A 383 27.25 27.33 0.00
C ASP A 383 26.12 26.63 -0.78
N PHE A 384 25.76 25.39 -0.44
CA PHE A 384 24.63 24.68 -1.03
C PHE A 384 23.27 25.31 -0.66
N LEU A 385 23.11 25.78 0.57
CA LEU A 385 21.93 26.52 1.01
C LEU A 385 21.82 27.86 0.27
N LYS A 386 22.88 28.67 0.26
CA LYS A 386 22.93 29.96 -0.45
C LYS A 386 22.67 29.88 -1.94
N THR A 387 23.13 28.80 -2.59
CA THR A 387 22.91 28.58 -4.03
C THR A 387 21.58 27.94 -4.36
N GLY A 388 20.75 27.61 -3.36
CA GLY A 388 19.47 26.86 -3.54
C GLY A 388 19.67 25.45 -4.10
N SER A 389 20.85 24.85 -3.90
CA SER A 389 21.14 23.46 -4.23
C SER A 389 20.51 22.52 -3.22
N VAL A 390 20.34 22.97 -1.99
CA VAL A 390 19.69 22.31 -0.85
C VAL A 390 18.73 23.29 -0.18
N VAL A 391 17.68 22.80 0.43
CA VAL A 391 16.79 23.57 1.31
C VAL A 391 16.76 22.90 2.68
N GLN A 392 16.86 23.71 3.74
CA GLN A 392 16.68 23.31 5.13
C GLN A 392 15.33 23.78 5.65
N TYR A 393 14.62 22.93 6.38
CA TYR A 393 13.35 23.28 7.02
C TYR A 393 13.58 24.37 8.09
N GLY A 394 12.72 25.38 8.11
CA GLY A 394 12.78 26.48 9.08
C GLY A 394 13.65 27.67 8.67
N GLU A 395 14.34 27.63 7.54
CA GLU A 395 15.21 28.70 7.03
C GLU A 395 14.57 29.57 5.92
N THR A 396 13.25 29.60 5.77
CA THR A 396 12.54 30.46 4.79
C THR A 396 11.94 31.69 5.41
#